data_dca47ddb33ae2da355e8c3655b5b3bda
#
_entry.id   dca47ddb33ae2da355e8c3655b5b3bda
#
_cell.length_a   1.000
_cell.length_b   1.000
_cell.length_c   1.000
_cell.angle_alpha   90.00
_cell.angle_beta   90.00
_cell.angle_gamma   90.00
#
_symmetry.space_group_name_H-M   'P 1'
#
loop_
_entity.id
_entity.type
_entity.pdbx_description
1 polymer ?
#
loop_
_entity_poly.entity_id
_entity_poly.type
_entity_poly.pdbx_seq_one_letter_code
_entity_poly.pdbx_strand_id
1 'polypeptide(L)'
;YDEIVYRTRKLRRRHDDLVLKCQEKDIELQAEEMEEKFPHVNAICQEIKAKYEYADADYMVVVPDGILDIITEGRALHHCAGSSDRYWDRIERRESFVMFLRKTADPFHAYYTLEVEPDGTVRQKRTEYDRQKKDIEQATEFLQKWQRVITARLTESDKALAAESRILREKEFIQLKKDRVIIHTGHLAGRLLADVLMADLMENKEVVQQQELPAAA
;
A
#
# COMPACT_ATOMS: atom_id res chain seq x y z
N TYR A 1 29.79 41.15 6.88
CA TYR A 1 29.56 39.98 5.99
C TYR A 1 29.10 38.76 6.82
N ASP A 2 29.78 38.40 7.88
CA ASP A 2 29.52 37.21 8.72
C ASP A 2 28.14 37.30 9.43
N GLU A 3 27.75 38.48 9.90
CA GLU A 3 26.45 38.70 10.52
C GLU A 3 25.28 38.50 9.52
N ILE A 4 25.46 38.95 8.28
CA ILE A 4 24.45 38.76 7.20
C ILE A 4 24.32 37.28 6.89
N VAL A 5 25.42 36.57 6.76
CA VAL A 5 25.45 35.12 6.51
C VAL A 5 24.77 34.35 7.65
N TYR A 6 25.05 34.72 8.91
CA TYR A 6 24.42 34.12 10.08
C TYR A 6 22.90 34.32 10.10
N ARG A 7 22.44 35.58 9.89
CA ARG A 7 21.00 35.91 9.83
C ARG A 7 20.31 35.18 8.69
N THR A 8 20.92 35.09 7.50
CA THR A 8 20.37 34.35 6.37
C THR A 8 20.22 32.86 6.66
N ARG A 9 21.23 32.25 7.29
CA ARG A 9 21.15 30.82 7.71
C ARG A 9 20.06 30.58 8.75
N LYS A 10 19.90 31.47 9.72
CA LYS A 10 18.85 31.40 10.74
C LYS A 10 17.47 31.55 10.14
N LEU A 11 17.26 32.45 9.18
CA LEU A 11 16.01 32.64 8.47
C LEU A 11 15.66 31.42 7.62
N ARG A 12 16.63 30.83 6.90
CA ARG A 12 16.41 29.59 6.14
C ARG A 12 15.94 28.45 7.04
N ARG A 13 16.65 28.18 8.14
CA ARG A 13 16.23 27.13 9.10
C ARG A 13 14.81 27.37 9.60
N ARG A 14 14.49 28.59 9.97
CA ARG A 14 13.14 28.95 10.46
C ARG A 14 12.07 28.78 9.37
N HIS A 15 12.39 29.10 8.12
CA HIS A 15 11.53 28.84 6.98
C HIS A 15 11.30 27.35 6.79
N ASP A 16 12.37 26.54 6.78
CA ASP A 16 12.29 25.09 6.59
C ASP A 16 11.47 24.43 7.71
N ASP A 17 11.67 24.85 8.96
CA ASP A 17 10.87 24.40 10.11
C ASP A 17 9.37 24.76 9.97
N LEU A 18 9.05 25.94 9.44
CA LEU A 18 7.67 26.35 9.19
C LEU A 18 7.03 25.55 8.06
N VAL A 19 7.76 25.33 6.98
CA VAL A 19 7.29 24.51 5.85
C VAL A 19 6.97 23.10 6.31
N LEU A 20 7.86 22.49 7.10
CA LEU A 20 7.65 21.15 7.65
C LEU A 20 6.37 21.09 8.52
N LYS A 21 6.20 22.04 9.44
CA LYS A 21 5.00 22.12 10.28
C LYS A 21 3.72 22.34 9.47
N CYS A 22 3.76 23.12 8.39
CA CYS A 22 2.63 23.29 7.50
C CYS A 22 2.27 21.97 6.79
N GLN A 23 3.29 21.21 6.35
CA GLN A 23 3.08 19.91 5.71
C GLN A 23 2.51 18.89 6.69
N GLU A 24 3.01 18.83 7.92
CA GLU A 24 2.47 17.97 8.99
C GLU A 24 1.00 18.32 9.26
N LYS A 25 0.67 19.59 9.40
CA LYS A 25 -0.71 20.03 9.65
C LYS A 25 -1.65 19.76 8.48
N ASP A 26 -1.16 19.88 7.24
CA ASP A 26 -1.92 19.54 6.04
C ASP A 26 -2.27 18.04 6.01
N ILE A 27 -1.34 17.15 6.41
CA ILE A 27 -1.57 15.72 6.53
C ILE A 27 -2.63 15.41 7.61
N GLU A 28 -2.53 16.05 8.79
CA GLU A 28 -3.51 15.90 9.87
C GLU A 28 -4.91 16.33 9.44
N LEU A 29 -5.05 17.50 8.80
CA LEU A 29 -6.35 17.98 8.31
C LEU A 29 -6.94 17.07 7.24
N GLN A 30 -6.11 16.55 6.33
CA GLN A 30 -6.55 15.57 5.35
C GLN A 30 -7.00 14.27 6.02
N ALA A 31 -6.32 13.83 7.07
CA ALA A 31 -6.70 12.64 7.82
C ALA A 31 -8.05 12.84 8.52
N GLU A 32 -8.26 13.98 9.20
CA GLU A 32 -9.52 14.34 9.86
C GLU A 32 -10.69 14.32 8.85
N GLU A 33 -10.52 14.91 7.64
CA GLU A 33 -11.54 14.89 6.58
C GLU A 33 -11.85 13.46 6.10
N MET A 34 -10.83 12.63 5.93
CA MET A 34 -11.02 11.25 5.50
C MET A 34 -11.64 10.38 6.59
N GLU A 35 -11.33 10.61 7.86
CA GLU A 35 -11.96 9.93 8.99
C GLU A 35 -13.45 10.24 9.11
N GLU A 36 -13.87 11.48 8.83
CA GLU A 36 -15.29 11.81 8.75
C GLU A 36 -16.01 11.08 7.61
N LYS A 37 -15.33 10.93 6.47
CA LYS A 37 -15.89 10.28 5.27
C LYS A 37 -15.87 8.76 5.35
N PHE A 38 -14.87 8.19 6.00
CA PHE A 38 -14.63 6.74 6.11
C PHE A 38 -14.40 6.34 7.58
N PRO A 39 -15.45 6.37 8.40
CA PRO A 39 -15.32 6.32 9.87
C PRO A 39 -14.86 4.97 10.45
N HIS A 40 -14.91 3.89 9.67
CA HIS A 40 -14.53 2.55 10.17
C HIS A 40 -13.09 2.16 9.79
N VAL A 41 -12.42 2.89 8.90
CA VAL A 41 -11.09 2.52 8.39
C VAL A 41 -10.08 2.32 9.52
N ASN A 42 -9.99 3.26 10.48
CA ASN A 42 -9.06 3.14 11.61
C ASN A 42 -9.36 1.90 12.46
N ALA A 43 -10.63 1.64 12.76
CA ALA A 43 -11.04 0.46 13.52
C ALA A 43 -10.74 -0.85 12.77
N ILE A 44 -10.97 -0.89 11.46
CA ILE A 44 -10.64 -2.03 10.61
C ILE A 44 -9.13 -2.30 10.61
N CYS A 45 -8.30 -1.25 10.47
CA CYS A 45 -6.84 -1.40 10.54
C CYS A 45 -6.41 -2.05 11.86
N GLN A 46 -6.95 -1.59 12.99
CA GLN A 46 -6.62 -2.19 14.30
C GLN A 46 -7.08 -3.65 14.41
N GLU A 47 -8.28 -3.97 13.91
CA GLU A 47 -8.84 -5.32 13.95
C GLU A 47 -7.99 -6.34 13.18
N ILE A 48 -7.46 -5.94 12.01
CA ILE A 48 -6.75 -6.86 11.14
C ILE A 48 -5.27 -7.06 11.48
N LYS A 49 -4.67 -6.23 12.35
CA LYS A 49 -3.22 -6.26 12.68
C LYS A 49 -2.74 -7.66 13.06
N ALA A 50 -3.34 -8.29 14.05
CA ALA A 50 -2.91 -9.60 14.55
C ALA A 50 -2.93 -10.69 13.47
N LYS A 51 -3.78 -10.53 12.45
CA LYS A 51 -3.92 -11.47 11.35
C LYS A 51 -2.81 -11.30 10.31
N TYR A 52 -2.53 -10.05 9.90
CA TYR A 52 -1.71 -9.77 8.74
C TYR A 52 -0.27 -9.36 9.07
N GLU A 53 0.00 -8.86 10.28
CA GLU A 53 1.37 -8.55 10.65
C GLU A 53 2.23 -9.80 10.79
N TYR A 54 3.41 -9.72 10.20
CA TYR A 54 4.41 -10.78 10.23
C TYR A 54 5.78 -10.18 9.93
N ALA A 55 6.80 -10.69 10.58
CA ALA A 55 8.19 -10.29 10.38
C ALA A 55 9.12 -11.51 10.38
N ASP A 56 10.21 -11.41 9.63
CA ASP A 56 11.37 -12.28 9.78
C ASP A 56 12.66 -11.45 9.92
N ALA A 57 13.82 -12.05 9.64
CA ALA A 57 15.11 -11.37 9.81
C ALA A 57 15.31 -10.20 8.84
N ASP A 58 14.71 -10.27 7.64
CA ASP A 58 14.99 -9.34 6.55
C ASP A 58 13.84 -8.36 6.29
N TYR A 59 12.59 -8.83 6.41
CA TYR A 59 11.40 -8.07 6.05
C TYR A 59 10.28 -8.18 7.08
N MET A 60 9.36 -7.23 7.03
CA MET A 60 8.12 -7.24 7.79
C MET A 60 6.97 -6.64 7.00
N VAL A 61 5.76 -7.18 7.20
CA VAL A 61 4.51 -6.54 6.80
C VAL A 61 3.88 -5.89 8.02
N VAL A 62 3.59 -4.60 7.89
CA VAL A 62 2.98 -3.77 8.93
C VAL A 62 1.60 -3.32 8.44
N VAL A 63 0.60 -3.45 9.28
CA VAL A 63 -0.72 -2.87 9.05
C VAL A 63 -0.71 -1.45 9.61
N PRO A 64 -1.11 -0.42 8.84
CA PRO A 64 -1.17 0.96 9.34
C PRO A 64 -2.07 1.09 10.57
N ASP A 65 -1.78 2.06 11.43
CA ASP A 65 -2.65 2.37 12.57
C ASP A 65 -3.99 2.96 12.13
N GLY A 66 -4.03 3.57 10.94
CA GLY A 66 -5.21 4.14 10.36
C GLY A 66 -4.92 5.04 9.16
N ILE A 67 -5.84 5.93 8.89
CA ILE A 67 -5.83 6.85 7.74
C ILE A 67 -4.57 7.73 7.72
N LEU A 68 -4.17 8.28 8.87
CA LEU A 68 -3.00 9.15 9.00
C LEU A 68 -1.72 8.46 8.49
N ASP A 69 -1.51 7.21 8.86
CA ASP A 69 -0.33 6.45 8.44
C ASP A 69 -0.32 6.21 6.93
N ILE A 70 -1.49 5.89 6.35
CA ILE A 70 -1.61 5.65 4.92
C ILE A 70 -1.35 6.94 4.11
N ILE A 71 -1.84 8.09 4.58
CA ILE A 71 -1.56 9.39 3.97
C ILE A 71 -0.06 9.70 4.05
N THR A 72 0.54 9.48 5.23
CA THR A 72 1.97 9.70 5.47
C THR A 72 2.83 8.84 4.55
N GLU A 73 2.48 7.56 4.40
CA GLU A 73 3.15 6.63 3.48
C GLU A 73 3.02 7.08 2.02
N GLY A 74 1.81 7.45 1.60
CA GLY A 74 1.55 7.94 0.24
C GLY A 74 2.35 9.20 -0.08
N ARG A 75 2.52 10.11 0.88
CA ARG A 75 3.37 11.31 0.77
C ARG A 75 4.85 10.94 0.69
N ALA A 76 5.32 10.02 1.53
CA ALA A 76 6.72 9.59 1.56
C ALA A 76 7.14 8.90 0.23
N LEU A 77 6.26 8.10 -0.36
CA LEU A 77 6.52 7.37 -1.60
C LEU A 77 6.00 8.10 -2.86
N HIS A 78 5.40 9.28 -2.72
CA HIS A 78 4.86 10.05 -3.84
C HIS A 78 3.90 9.24 -4.72
N HIS A 79 2.98 8.49 -4.11
CA HIS A 79 1.97 7.69 -4.82
C HIS A 79 0.55 7.92 -4.29
N CYS A 80 -0.46 7.39 -4.99
CA CYS A 80 -1.86 7.74 -4.79
C CYS A 80 -2.54 7.05 -3.61
N ALA A 81 -1.89 6.14 -2.86
CA ALA A 81 -2.55 5.39 -1.79
C ALA A 81 -3.10 6.30 -0.68
N GLY A 82 -2.44 7.43 -0.39
CA GLY A 82 -2.90 8.41 0.61
C GLY A 82 -3.81 9.53 0.07
N SER A 83 -4.16 9.52 -1.23
CA SER A 83 -4.92 10.61 -1.84
C SER A 83 -6.13 10.16 -2.66
N SER A 84 -6.32 8.86 -2.86
CA SER A 84 -7.42 8.32 -3.65
C SER A 84 -8.48 7.70 -2.76
N ASP A 85 -9.71 8.22 -2.83
CA ASP A 85 -10.90 7.70 -2.15
C ASP A 85 -11.15 6.20 -2.40
N ARG A 86 -10.65 5.69 -3.52
CA ARG A 86 -10.77 4.28 -3.90
C ARG A 86 -10.19 3.32 -2.86
N TYR A 87 -9.06 3.67 -2.24
CA TYR A 87 -8.45 2.81 -1.21
C TYR A 87 -9.25 2.85 0.09
N TRP A 88 -9.72 4.05 0.49
CA TRP A 88 -10.55 4.22 1.68
C TRP A 88 -11.86 3.45 1.59
N ASP A 89 -12.57 3.60 0.47
CA ASP A 89 -13.82 2.91 0.19
C ASP A 89 -13.65 1.39 0.18
N ARG A 90 -12.55 0.87 -0.35
CA ARG A 90 -12.25 -0.57 -0.32
C ARG A 90 -11.96 -1.09 1.08
N ILE A 91 -11.20 -0.34 1.89
CA ILE A 91 -10.95 -0.71 3.29
C ILE A 91 -12.26 -0.68 4.06
N GLU A 92 -13.06 0.37 3.91
CA GLU A 92 -14.36 0.53 4.58
C GLU A 92 -15.29 -0.66 4.30
N ARG A 93 -15.30 -1.16 3.07
CA ARG A 93 -16.08 -2.35 2.65
C ARG A 93 -15.37 -3.68 2.89
N ARG A 94 -14.18 -3.67 3.44
CA ARG A 94 -13.31 -4.85 3.64
C ARG A 94 -13.01 -5.60 2.33
N GLU A 95 -13.02 -4.91 1.21
CA GLU A 95 -12.71 -5.46 -0.10
C GLU A 95 -11.20 -5.69 -0.28
N SER A 96 -10.40 -4.71 0.08
CA SER A 96 -8.93 -4.83 0.16
C SER A 96 -8.38 -3.88 1.22
N PHE A 97 -7.17 -4.17 1.67
CA PHE A 97 -6.47 -3.43 2.71
C PHE A 97 -5.17 -2.86 2.18
N VAL A 98 -4.75 -1.73 2.73
CA VAL A 98 -3.43 -1.15 2.49
C VAL A 98 -2.50 -1.62 3.61
N MET A 99 -1.32 -2.14 3.25
CA MET A 99 -0.29 -2.59 4.18
C MET A 99 1.07 -2.10 3.72
N PHE A 100 2.04 -2.08 4.63
CA PHE A 100 3.39 -1.63 4.34
C PHE A 100 4.37 -2.80 4.43
N LEU A 101 5.14 -3.02 3.36
CA LEU A 101 6.33 -3.86 3.42
C LEU A 101 7.50 -3.00 3.87
N ARG A 102 8.22 -3.45 4.88
CA ARG A 102 9.40 -2.78 5.45
C ARG A 102 10.59 -3.72 5.46
N LYS A 103 11.79 -3.16 5.49
CA LYS A 103 13.01 -3.89 5.85
C LYS A 103 13.10 -3.95 7.36
N THR A 104 13.32 -5.12 7.94
CA THR A 104 13.45 -5.27 9.40
C THR A 104 14.59 -4.44 10.00
N ALA A 105 15.67 -4.25 9.22
CA ALA A 105 16.80 -3.39 9.61
C ALA A 105 16.44 -1.88 9.62
N ASP A 106 15.37 -1.46 8.93
CA ASP A 106 14.94 -0.05 8.87
C ASP A 106 13.41 0.04 8.82
N PRO A 107 12.73 -0.27 9.94
CA PRO A 107 11.27 -0.45 9.98
C PRO A 107 10.48 0.85 9.80
N PHE A 108 11.11 2.00 10.02
CA PHE A 108 10.45 3.31 9.91
C PHE A 108 10.56 3.93 8.52
N HIS A 109 11.43 3.39 7.66
CA HIS A 109 11.58 3.90 6.30
C HIS A 109 10.56 3.27 5.35
N ALA A 110 9.83 4.11 4.61
CA ALA A 110 8.88 3.67 3.60
C ALA A 110 9.60 2.87 2.50
N TYR A 111 9.13 1.65 2.22
CA TYR A 111 9.75 0.77 1.23
C TYR A 111 8.77 0.39 0.12
N TYR A 112 7.73 -0.39 0.44
CA TYR A 112 6.64 -0.67 -0.49
C TYR A 112 5.29 -0.60 0.21
N THR A 113 4.30 -0.08 -0.52
CA THR A 113 2.88 -0.19 -0.15
C THR A 113 2.27 -1.36 -0.91
N LEU A 114 1.53 -2.19 -0.20
CA LEU A 114 0.82 -3.35 -0.72
C LEU A 114 -0.69 -3.08 -0.68
N GLU A 115 -1.42 -3.43 -1.74
CA GLU A 115 -2.87 -3.61 -1.69
C GLU A 115 -3.16 -5.11 -1.60
N VAL A 116 -3.90 -5.52 -0.56
CA VAL A 116 -4.04 -6.92 -0.16
C VAL A 116 -5.51 -7.28 0.03
N GLU A 117 -5.96 -8.39 -0.56
CA GLU A 117 -7.31 -8.96 -0.34
C GLU A 117 -7.40 -9.69 1.00
N PRO A 118 -8.62 -9.98 1.49
CA PRO A 118 -8.82 -10.65 2.77
C PRO A 118 -8.15 -12.03 2.89
N ASP A 119 -7.83 -12.71 1.79
CA ASP A 119 -7.10 -13.98 1.79
C ASP A 119 -5.57 -13.83 1.71
N GLY A 120 -5.06 -12.61 1.73
CA GLY A 120 -3.64 -12.33 1.57
C GLY A 120 -3.17 -12.21 0.12
N THR A 121 -4.09 -12.26 -0.86
CA THR A 121 -3.74 -12.03 -2.26
C THR A 121 -3.27 -10.59 -2.45
N VAL A 122 -2.04 -10.41 -2.92
CA VAL A 122 -1.49 -9.08 -3.21
C VAL A 122 -1.99 -8.63 -4.58
N ARG A 123 -2.78 -7.55 -4.62
CA ARG A 123 -3.24 -6.92 -5.87
C ARG A 123 -2.14 -6.11 -6.53
N GLN A 124 -1.43 -5.31 -5.73
CA GLN A 124 -0.39 -4.38 -6.18
C GLN A 124 0.74 -4.28 -5.13
N LYS A 125 1.95 -4.02 -5.62
CA LYS A 125 3.15 -3.66 -4.84
C LYS A 125 3.72 -2.39 -5.45
N ARG A 126 3.72 -1.28 -4.74
CA ARG A 126 4.21 0.00 -5.26
C ARG A 126 5.17 0.66 -4.29
N THR A 127 6.24 1.21 -4.83
CA THR A 127 7.18 2.10 -4.15
C THR A 127 7.11 3.51 -4.74
N GLU A 128 8.14 4.30 -4.60
CA GLU A 128 8.19 5.69 -5.05
C GLU A 128 7.66 5.90 -6.49
N TYR A 129 6.77 6.88 -6.64
CA TYR A 129 6.17 7.28 -7.93
C TYR A 129 5.41 6.14 -8.63
N ASP A 130 4.69 5.31 -7.87
CA ASP A 130 3.95 4.13 -8.35
C ASP A 130 4.81 3.08 -9.08
N ARG A 131 6.11 3.07 -8.85
CA ARG A 131 7.03 2.14 -9.50
C ARG A 131 7.10 0.81 -8.76
N GLN A 132 7.58 -0.19 -9.49
CA GLN A 132 8.06 -1.45 -8.96
C GLN A 132 9.52 -1.59 -9.37
N LYS A 133 10.43 -1.59 -8.40
CA LYS A 133 11.87 -1.71 -8.64
C LYS A 133 12.27 -3.19 -8.58
N LYS A 134 13.41 -3.54 -9.18
CA LYS A 134 13.91 -4.93 -9.18
C LYS A 134 14.23 -5.47 -7.78
N ASP A 135 14.47 -4.61 -6.81
CA ASP A 135 14.78 -5.01 -5.43
C ASP A 135 13.61 -5.73 -4.74
N ILE A 136 12.36 -5.55 -5.20
CA ILE A 136 11.20 -6.29 -4.68
C ILE A 136 11.31 -7.81 -4.92
N GLU A 137 12.08 -8.23 -5.92
CA GLU A 137 12.33 -9.65 -6.20
C GLU A 137 12.99 -10.35 -4.98
N GLN A 138 13.81 -9.60 -4.21
CA GLN A 138 14.46 -10.09 -2.99
C GLN A 138 13.46 -10.38 -1.85
N ALA A 139 12.31 -9.71 -1.85
CA ALA A 139 11.24 -9.94 -0.87
C ALA A 139 10.24 -11.02 -1.28
N THR A 140 10.43 -11.66 -2.43
CA THR A 140 9.47 -12.63 -2.99
C THR A 140 9.24 -13.80 -2.06
N GLU A 141 10.31 -14.44 -1.57
CA GLU A 141 10.21 -15.59 -0.64
C GLU A 141 9.55 -15.20 0.68
N PHE A 142 9.86 -14.01 1.20
CA PHE A 142 9.22 -13.47 2.38
C PHE A 142 7.71 -13.28 2.17
N LEU A 143 7.29 -12.65 1.07
CA LEU A 143 5.88 -12.43 0.77
C LEU A 143 5.10 -13.75 0.60
N GLN A 144 5.70 -14.76 -0.01
CA GLN A 144 5.11 -16.10 -0.11
C GLN A 144 4.95 -16.77 1.26
N LYS A 145 5.97 -16.66 2.11
CA LYS A 145 5.91 -17.18 3.48
C LYS A 145 4.83 -16.45 4.28
N TRP A 146 4.78 -15.14 4.16
CA TRP A 146 3.75 -14.30 4.77
C TRP A 146 2.34 -14.71 4.34
N GLN A 147 2.09 -14.90 3.03
CA GLN A 147 0.79 -15.36 2.51
C GLN A 147 0.39 -16.73 3.08
N ARG A 148 1.33 -17.68 3.20
CA ARG A 148 1.07 -18.97 3.85
C ARG A 148 0.68 -18.82 5.33
N VAL A 149 1.34 -17.93 6.06
CA VAL A 149 0.99 -17.63 7.45
C VAL A 149 -0.42 -17.05 7.54
N ILE A 150 -0.79 -16.13 6.64
CA ILE A 150 -2.15 -15.57 6.61
C ILE A 150 -3.17 -16.66 6.28
N THR A 151 -2.94 -17.46 5.24
CA THR A 151 -3.83 -18.56 4.85
C THR A 151 -4.14 -19.48 6.04
N ALA A 152 -3.15 -19.76 6.89
CA ALA A 152 -3.35 -20.57 8.11
C ALA A 152 -4.16 -19.85 9.21
N ARG A 153 -4.29 -18.52 9.15
CA ARG A 153 -5.04 -17.71 10.11
C ARG A 153 -6.46 -17.35 9.64
N LEU A 154 -6.82 -17.70 8.40
CA LEU A 154 -8.13 -17.33 7.81
C LEU A 154 -9.27 -18.08 8.49
N THR A 155 -10.29 -17.33 8.84
CA THR A 155 -11.61 -17.85 9.26
C THR A 155 -12.51 -18.07 8.04
N GLU A 156 -13.63 -18.76 8.23
CA GLU A 156 -14.65 -18.92 7.16
C GLU A 156 -15.23 -17.58 6.73
N SER A 157 -15.34 -16.61 7.65
CA SER A 157 -15.75 -15.24 7.33
C SER A 157 -14.74 -14.54 6.40
N ASP A 158 -13.44 -14.72 6.64
CA ASP A 158 -12.40 -14.15 5.77
C ASP A 158 -12.43 -14.75 4.36
N LYS A 159 -12.66 -16.04 4.25
CA LYS A 159 -12.82 -16.73 2.97
C LYS A 159 -14.03 -16.22 2.19
N ALA A 160 -15.14 -15.95 2.87
CA ALA A 160 -16.32 -15.37 2.27
C ALA A 160 -16.05 -13.94 1.76
N LEU A 161 -15.42 -13.10 2.58
CA LEU A 161 -14.98 -11.75 2.18
C LEU A 161 -14.02 -11.78 0.99
N ALA A 162 -13.07 -12.71 0.96
CA ALA A 162 -12.15 -12.88 -0.15
C ALA A 162 -12.85 -13.29 -1.45
N ALA A 163 -13.86 -14.15 -1.36
CA ALA A 163 -14.66 -14.53 -2.53
C ALA A 163 -15.42 -13.32 -3.09
N GLU A 164 -16.03 -12.50 -2.22
CA GLU A 164 -16.71 -11.27 -2.61
C GLU A 164 -15.71 -10.25 -3.20
N SER A 165 -14.59 -10.03 -2.56
CA SER A 165 -13.49 -9.17 -3.04
C SER A 165 -13.06 -9.54 -4.47
N ARG A 166 -12.90 -10.83 -4.76
CA ARG A 166 -12.55 -11.33 -6.08
C ARG A 166 -13.61 -10.97 -7.12
N ILE A 167 -14.89 -11.16 -6.81
CA ILE A 167 -16.02 -10.81 -7.70
C ILE A 167 -16.04 -9.30 -7.98
N LEU A 168 -15.83 -8.48 -6.96
CA LEU A 168 -15.80 -7.02 -7.11
C LEU A 168 -14.63 -6.58 -8.00
N ARG A 169 -13.44 -7.13 -7.78
CA ARG A 169 -12.27 -6.88 -8.61
C ARG A 169 -12.49 -7.27 -10.08
N GLU A 170 -13.07 -8.44 -10.35
CA GLU A 170 -13.34 -8.90 -11.71
C GLU A 170 -14.35 -7.97 -12.42
N LYS A 171 -15.40 -7.55 -11.73
CA LYS A 171 -16.36 -6.56 -12.25
C LYS A 171 -15.68 -5.23 -12.55
N GLU A 172 -14.81 -4.75 -11.66
CA GLU A 172 -14.08 -3.52 -11.86
C GLU A 172 -13.16 -3.60 -13.08
N PHE A 173 -12.42 -4.69 -13.26
CA PHE A 173 -11.55 -4.87 -14.42
C PHE A 173 -12.33 -4.87 -15.73
N ILE A 174 -13.51 -5.52 -15.76
CA ILE A 174 -14.41 -5.49 -16.92
C ILE A 174 -14.87 -4.05 -17.21
N GLN A 175 -15.25 -3.31 -16.18
CA GLN A 175 -15.72 -1.93 -16.32
C GLN A 175 -14.60 -1.00 -16.79
N LEU A 176 -13.41 -1.08 -16.19
CA LEU A 176 -12.23 -0.29 -16.59
C LEU A 176 -11.82 -0.55 -18.05
N LYS A 177 -11.91 -1.81 -18.52
CA LYS A 177 -11.67 -2.16 -19.92
C LYS A 177 -12.73 -1.55 -20.85
N LYS A 178 -14.02 -1.65 -20.47
CA LYS A 178 -15.13 -1.10 -21.24
C LYS A 178 -15.01 0.40 -21.37
N ASP A 179 -14.67 1.09 -20.29
CA ASP A 179 -14.56 2.54 -20.24
C ASP A 179 -13.22 3.05 -20.83
N ARG A 180 -12.30 2.13 -21.17
CA ARG A 180 -10.96 2.43 -21.68
C ARG A 180 -10.22 3.47 -20.85
N VAL A 181 -10.26 3.32 -19.52
CA VAL A 181 -9.62 4.24 -18.59
C VAL A 181 -8.11 4.23 -18.80
N ILE A 182 -7.55 5.40 -19.14
CA ILE A 182 -6.13 5.61 -19.41
C ILE A 182 -5.48 6.29 -18.22
N ILE A 183 -4.27 5.86 -17.87
CA ILE A 183 -3.44 6.54 -16.88
C ILE A 183 -2.87 7.81 -17.51
N HIS A 184 -3.10 8.97 -16.89
CA HIS A 184 -2.72 10.26 -17.45
C HIS A 184 -1.35 10.77 -17.01
N THR A 185 -0.81 10.29 -15.90
CA THR A 185 0.43 10.80 -15.28
C THR A 185 1.39 9.69 -14.89
N GLY A 186 2.64 10.06 -14.63
CA GLY A 186 3.68 9.14 -14.18
C GLY A 186 4.26 8.26 -15.30
N HIS A 187 5.03 7.26 -14.90
CA HIS A 187 5.74 6.37 -15.83
C HIS A 187 4.82 5.38 -16.57
N LEU A 188 3.58 5.23 -16.10
CA LEU A 188 2.55 4.38 -16.71
C LEU A 188 1.60 5.18 -17.62
N ALA A 189 1.84 6.48 -17.83
CA ALA A 189 0.99 7.34 -18.64
C ALA A 189 0.78 6.76 -20.06
N GLY A 190 -0.46 6.83 -20.55
CA GLY A 190 -0.87 6.30 -21.84
C GLY A 190 -1.26 4.83 -21.84
N ARG A 191 -1.03 4.09 -20.75
CA ARG A 191 -1.46 2.68 -20.61
C ARG A 191 -2.90 2.59 -20.10
N LEU A 192 -3.61 1.53 -20.48
CA LEU A 192 -4.92 1.23 -19.92
C LEU A 192 -4.76 0.77 -18.46
N LEU A 193 -5.52 1.37 -17.57
CA LEU A 193 -5.46 1.06 -16.14
C LEU A 193 -5.79 -0.42 -15.87
N ALA A 194 -6.80 -0.97 -16.55
CA ALA A 194 -7.15 -2.38 -16.40
C ALA A 194 -6.00 -3.34 -16.74
N ASP A 195 -5.25 -3.04 -17.81
CA ASP A 195 -4.14 -3.90 -18.24
C ASP A 195 -2.98 -3.87 -17.23
N VAL A 196 -2.70 -2.70 -16.65
CA VAL A 196 -1.68 -2.54 -15.60
C VAL A 196 -2.07 -3.33 -14.35
N LEU A 197 -3.32 -3.18 -13.87
CA LEU A 197 -3.80 -3.88 -12.68
C LEU A 197 -3.85 -5.40 -12.87
N MET A 198 -4.21 -5.85 -14.07
CA MET A 198 -4.20 -7.29 -14.40
C MET A 198 -2.78 -7.85 -14.44
N ALA A 199 -1.82 -7.12 -15.02
CA ALA A 199 -0.43 -7.54 -15.07
C ALA A 199 0.17 -7.67 -13.65
N ASP A 200 -0.09 -6.69 -12.77
CA ASP A 200 0.34 -6.71 -11.37
C ASP A 200 -0.20 -7.95 -10.63
N LEU A 201 -1.50 -8.23 -10.81
CA LEU A 201 -2.15 -9.37 -10.17
C LEU A 201 -1.57 -10.72 -10.69
N MET A 202 -1.30 -10.83 -11.98
CA MET A 202 -0.76 -12.06 -12.59
C MET A 202 0.67 -12.31 -12.12
N GLU A 203 1.53 -11.28 -12.11
CA GLU A 203 2.90 -11.38 -11.59
C GLU A 203 2.91 -11.88 -10.15
N ASN A 204 1.99 -11.38 -9.30
CA ASN A 204 1.89 -11.81 -7.91
C ASN A 204 1.37 -13.24 -7.75
N LYS A 205 0.59 -13.78 -8.70
CA LYS A 205 0.08 -15.16 -8.69
C LYS A 205 1.09 -16.18 -9.22
N GLU A 206 1.84 -15.85 -10.26
CA GLU A 206 2.84 -16.74 -10.83
C GLU A 206 3.94 -17.10 -9.82
N VAL A 207 4.27 -16.14 -8.96
CA VAL A 207 5.20 -16.33 -7.85
C VAL A 207 4.72 -17.42 -6.87
N VAL A 208 3.41 -17.53 -6.63
CA VAL A 208 2.84 -18.53 -5.71
C VAL A 208 2.78 -19.92 -6.36
N GLN A 209 2.47 -20.02 -7.65
CA GLN A 209 2.27 -21.30 -8.36
C GLN A 209 3.57 -22.02 -8.71
N GLN A 210 4.67 -21.32 -8.92
CA GLN A 210 5.96 -21.96 -9.31
C GLN A 210 6.56 -22.84 -8.20
N GLN A 211 6.10 -22.76 -6.96
CA GLN A 211 6.58 -23.59 -5.85
C GLN A 211 5.68 -24.78 -5.47
N GLU A 212 4.50 -24.91 -6.08
CA GLU A 212 3.62 -26.08 -5.87
C GLU A 212 4.02 -27.29 -6.73
N LEU A 213 5.00 -27.17 -7.62
CA LEU A 213 5.57 -28.30 -8.33
C LEU A 213 6.56 -29.02 -7.40
N PRO A 214 6.27 -30.28 -6.97
CA PRO A 214 7.24 -31.06 -6.22
C PRO A 214 8.47 -31.23 -7.10
N ALA A 215 9.66 -31.00 -6.50
CA ALA A 215 10.91 -31.36 -7.15
C ALA A 215 10.79 -32.84 -7.59
N ALA A 216 10.79 -33.05 -8.90
CA ALA A 216 10.78 -34.42 -9.46
C ALA A 216 11.99 -35.14 -8.89
N ALA A 217 11.73 -36.23 -8.17
CA ALA A 217 12.73 -37.12 -7.58
C ALA A 217 13.49 -37.83 -8.67
#